data_1adb2e8ed43f7465aa26ce6d75a707f7
#
_entry.id   1adb2e8ed43f7465aa26ce6d75a707f7
#
_cell.length_a   1.000
_cell.length_b   1.000
_cell.length_c   1.000
_cell.angle_alpha   90.00
_cell.angle_beta   90.00
_cell.angle_gamma   90.00
#
_symmetry.space_group_name_H-M   'P 1'
#
loop_
_entity.id
_entity.type
_entity.pdbx_description
1 polymer ?
#
loop_
_entity_poly.entity_id
_entity_poly.type
_entity_poly.pdbx_seq_one_letter_code
_entity_poly.pdbx_strand_id
1 'polypeptide(L)'
;MPGDLYQEIVDLRRSGRRGALATIVARRGSTPRRDAAKMLVFEDGSQLGSIGGGCVEAEVCREAAAVMRLERPNLLSFDLTETDAEESGLLCGGIMEVFVERVV
;
A
#
# COMPACT_ATOMS: atom_id res chain seq x y z
N MET A 1 14.94 -3.52 -13.98
CA MET A 1 14.66 -2.37 -13.19
C MET A 1 14.38 -2.78 -11.75
N PRO A 2 15.13 -2.25 -10.80
CA PRO A 2 14.81 -2.54 -9.43
C PRO A 2 13.41 -1.96 -9.15
N GLY A 3 12.61 -2.68 -8.47
CA GLY A 3 11.27 -2.23 -8.21
C GLY A 3 10.20 -2.80 -9.13
N ASP A 4 10.55 -3.78 -9.93
CA ASP A 4 9.53 -4.51 -10.66
C ASP A 4 8.76 -5.36 -9.66
N LEU A 5 7.58 -4.86 -9.28
CA LEU A 5 6.77 -5.50 -8.26
C LEU A 5 6.33 -6.90 -8.66
N TYR A 6 6.05 -7.11 -9.93
CA TYR A 6 5.59 -8.42 -10.37
C TYR A 6 6.69 -9.46 -10.26
N GLN A 7 7.92 -9.07 -10.58
CA GLN A 7 9.05 -9.97 -10.43
C GLN A 7 9.30 -10.30 -8.96
N GLU A 8 9.17 -9.31 -8.09
CA GLU A 8 9.32 -9.53 -6.65
C GLU A 8 8.24 -10.47 -6.10
N ILE A 9 7.02 -10.36 -6.60
CA ILE A 9 5.94 -11.26 -6.20
C ILE A 9 6.27 -12.69 -6.62
N VAL A 10 6.77 -12.86 -7.83
CA VAL A 10 7.17 -14.19 -8.31
C VAL A 10 8.28 -14.75 -7.40
N ASP A 11 9.26 -13.94 -7.08
CA ASP A 11 10.37 -14.35 -6.22
C ASP A 11 9.90 -14.74 -4.82
N LEU A 12 8.96 -13.98 -4.27
CA LEU A 12 8.36 -14.31 -2.98
C LEU A 12 7.69 -15.67 -3.02
N ARG A 13 6.92 -15.92 -4.06
CA ARG A 13 6.20 -17.20 -4.20
C ARG A 13 7.16 -18.38 -4.32
N ARG A 14 8.25 -18.17 -5.01
CA ARG A 14 9.26 -19.22 -5.18
C ARG A 14 10.01 -19.51 -3.89
N SER A 15 10.27 -18.46 -3.11
CA SER A 15 11.05 -18.61 -1.87
C SER A 15 10.21 -19.06 -0.68
N GLY A 16 8.89 -19.05 -0.79
CA GLY A 16 8.01 -19.38 0.31
C GLY A 16 7.87 -18.27 1.36
N ARG A 17 8.40 -17.08 1.06
CA ARG A 17 8.28 -15.94 1.96
C ARG A 17 6.92 -15.29 1.78
N ARG A 18 6.48 -14.59 2.83
CA ARG A 18 5.19 -13.92 2.81
C ARG A 18 5.30 -12.48 2.38
N GLY A 19 4.27 -12.00 1.74
CA GLY A 19 4.16 -10.61 1.35
C GLY A 19 2.73 -10.21 1.17
N ALA A 20 2.47 -8.90 1.18
CA ALA A 20 1.16 -8.34 0.92
C ALA A 20 1.31 -7.20 -0.08
N LEU A 21 0.37 -7.11 -1.00
CA LEU A 21 0.34 -6.07 -2.01
C LEU A 21 -0.73 -5.06 -1.66
N ALA A 22 -0.34 -3.80 -1.57
CA ALA A 22 -1.26 -2.69 -1.37
C ALA A 22 -1.42 -1.94 -2.69
N THR A 23 -2.66 -1.75 -3.12
CA THR A 23 -2.97 -1.09 -4.37
C THR A 23 -3.97 0.02 -4.12
N ILE A 24 -3.69 1.21 -4.64
CA ILE A 24 -4.68 2.28 -4.62
C ILE A 24 -5.75 1.93 -5.64
N VAL A 25 -6.99 1.70 -5.18
CA VAL A 25 -8.08 1.27 -6.06
C VAL A 25 -9.09 2.36 -6.33
N ALA A 26 -9.10 3.43 -5.53
CA ALA A 26 -10.00 4.55 -5.73
C ALA A 26 -9.38 5.81 -5.18
N ARG A 27 -9.66 6.93 -5.83
CA ARG A 27 -9.25 8.25 -5.39
C ARG A 27 -10.36 9.23 -5.72
N ARG A 28 -10.57 10.16 -4.79
CA ARG A 28 -11.50 11.27 -4.99
C ARG A 28 -10.80 12.54 -4.57
N GLY A 29 -11.06 13.63 -5.27
CA GLY A 29 -10.42 14.89 -5.00
C GLY A 29 -9.29 15.13 -5.98
N SER A 30 -8.52 16.19 -5.73
CA SER A 30 -7.49 16.58 -6.68
C SER A 30 -6.20 15.82 -6.40
N THR A 31 -6.01 14.74 -7.12
CA THR A 31 -4.76 14.00 -7.07
C THR A 31 -4.12 13.99 -8.44
N PRO A 32 -2.83 14.26 -8.54
CA PRO A 32 -2.16 14.31 -9.84
C PRO A 32 -1.90 12.94 -10.45
N ARG A 33 -1.94 11.88 -9.66
CA ARG A 33 -1.62 10.55 -10.17
C ARG A 33 -2.82 9.91 -10.81
N ARG A 34 -2.60 9.39 -12.01
CA ARG A 34 -3.64 8.68 -12.77
C ARG A 34 -3.51 7.19 -12.62
N ASP A 35 -2.28 6.70 -12.52
CA ASP A 35 -2.03 5.27 -12.45
C ASP A 35 -2.23 4.78 -11.03
N ALA A 36 -2.71 3.54 -10.92
CA ALA A 36 -2.81 2.90 -9.62
C ALA A 36 -1.41 2.67 -9.06
N ALA A 37 -1.12 3.29 -7.94
CA ALA A 37 0.14 3.06 -7.26
C ALA A 37 0.05 1.77 -6.45
N LYS A 38 1.17 1.08 -6.36
CA LYS A 38 1.26 -0.19 -5.65
C LYS A 38 2.47 -0.20 -4.72
N MET A 39 2.32 -0.91 -3.62
CA MET A 39 3.41 -1.09 -2.67
C MET A 39 3.39 -2.52 -2.18
N LEU A 40 4.54 -3.18 -2.23
CA LEU A 40 4.68 -4.55 -1.74
C LEU A 40 5.34 -4.49 -0.36
N VAL A 41 4.72 -5.15 0.61
CA VAL A 41 5.23 -5.20 1.98
C VAL A 41 5.66 -6.62 2.27
N PHE A 42 6.90 -6.79 2.72
CA PHE A 42 7.46 -8.10 3.03
C PHE A 42 7.21 -8.46 4.50
N GLU A 43 7.31 -9.75 4.81
CA GLU A 43 7.04 -10.21 6.17
C GLU A 43 8.00 -9.62 7.21
N ASP A 44 9.17 -9.17 6.81
CA ASP A 44 10.13 -8.53 7.73
C ASP A 44 9.86 -7.04 7.94
N GLY A 45 8.79 -6.53 7.31
CA GLY A 45 8.41 -5.12 7.44
C GLY A 45 9.01 -4.21 6.40
N SER A 46 9.93 -4.69 5.57
CA SER A 46 10.46 -3.88 4.48
C SER A 46 9.42 -3.73 3.37
N GLN A 47 9.62 -2.75 2.50
CA GLN A 47 8.66 -2.45 1.45
C GLN A 47 9.36 -2.11 0.15
N LEU A 48 8.63 -2.31 -0.96
CA LEU A 48 9.05 -1.95 -2.29
C LEU A 48 7.94 -1.18 -2.95
N GLY A 49 8.27 -0.03 -3.56
CA GLY A 49 7.27 0.85 -4.14
C GLY A 49 6.72 1.82 -3.13
N SER A 50 5.74 2.62 -3.55
CA SER A 50 5.15 3.65 -2.71
C SER A 50 3.74 3.96 -3.16
N ILE A 51 2.86 4.26 -2.21
CA ILE A 51 1.49 4.69 -2.49
C ILE A 51 1.23 6.09 -1.95
N GLY A 52 2.25 6.77 -1.57
CA GLY A 52 2.21 8.10 -0.97
C GLY A 52 3.36 8.19 0.01
N GLY A 53 3.16 8.76 1.16
CA GLY A 53 4.22 8.84 2.15
C GLY A 53 3.65 8.97 3.53
N GLY A 54 4.53 8.99 4.51
CA GLY A 54 4.16 9.32 5.87
C GLY A 54 3.19 8.34 6.50
N CYS A 55 2.13 8.92 7.08
CA CYS A 55 1.19 8.15 7.89
C CYS A 55 0.43 7.09 7.10
N VAL A 56 0.14 7.37 5.82
CA VAL A 56 -0.60 6.42 5.00
C VAL A 56 0.19 5.13 4.82
N GLU A 57 1.46 5.25 4.49
CA GLU A 57 2.29 4.06 4.32
C GLU A 57 2.48 3.29 5.61
N ALA A 58 2.61 3.99 6.73
CA ALA A 58 2.75 3.35 8.03
C ALA A 58 1.49 2.53 8.37
N GLU A 59 0.31 3.10 8.12
CA GLU A 59 -0.95 2.40 8.34
C GLU A 59 -1.06 1.17 7.42
N VAL A 60 -0.69 1.33 6.16
CA VAL A 60 -0.75 0.24 5.20
C VAL A 60 0.21 -0.88 5.60
N CYS A 61 1.41 -0.55 6.05
CA CYS A 61 2.36 -1.56 6.51
C CYS A 61 1.81 -2.33 7.71
N ARG A 62 1.14 -1.65 8.62
CA ARG A 62 0.52 -2.27 9.78
C ARG A 62 -0.60 -3.22 9.36
N GLU A 63 -1.44 -2.78 8.42
CA GLU A 63 -2.51 -3.61 7.91
C GLU A 63 -1.97 -4.79 7.11
N ALA A 64 -0.88 -4.59 6.38
CA ALA A 64 -0.25 -5.65 5.62
C ALA A 64 0.19 -6.80 6.53
N ALA A 65 0.74 -6.48 7.70
CA ALA A 65 1.13 -7.50 8.66
C ALA A 65 -0.08 -8.31 9.12
N ALA A 66 -1.21 -7.63 9.36
CA ALA A 66 -2.45 -8.31 9.77
C ALA A 66 -2.99 -9.17 8.62
N VAL A 67 -2.95 -8.67 7.41
CA VAL A 67 -3.42 -9.41 6.22
C VAL A 67 -2.61 -10.70 6.04
N MET A 68 -1.30 -10.62 6.20
CA MET A 68 -0.47 -11.81 6.10
C MET A 68 -0.77 -12.83 7.18
N ARG A 69 -1.01 -12.37 8.40
CA ARG A 69 -1.26 -13.24 9.54
C ARG A 69 -2.65 -13.87 9.48
N LEU A 70 -3.66 -13.07 9.13
CA LEU A 70 -5.06 -13.51 9.14
C LEU A 70 -5.50 -14.10 7.81
N GLU A 71 -4.69 -13.96 6.77
CA GLU A 71 -4.98 -14.45 5.42
C GLU A 71 -6.29 -13.89 4.86
N ARG A 72 -6.56 -12.62 5.17
CA ARG A 72 -7.74 -11.89 4.71
C ARG A 72 -7.35 -10.61 4.05
N PRO A 73 -7.85 -10.33 2.86
CA PRO A 73 -7.66 -9.00 2.28
C PRO A 73 -8.47 -7.96 3.05
N ASN A 74 -8.06 -6.72 2.93
CA ASN A 74 -8.79 -5.63 3.55
C ASN A 74 -8.73 -4.39 2.68
N LEU A 75 -9.79 -3.59 2.76
CA LEU A 75 -9.87 -2.31 2.06
C LEU A 75 -9.79 -1.20 3.09
N LEU A 76 -8.77 -0.36 2.95
CA LEU A 76 -8.57 0.78 3.84
C LEU A 76 -9.05 2.05 3.15
N SER A 77 -9.67 2.93 3.91
CA SER A 77 -10.11 4.22 3.40
C SER A 77 -9.44 5.32 4.19
N PHE A 78 -8.84 6.27 3.48
CA PHE A 78 -8.14 7.40 4.09
C PHE A 78 -8.80 8.69 3.63
N ASP A 79 -9.21 9.50 4.60
CA ASP A 79 -9.74 10.83 4.32
C ASP A 79 -8.61 11.83 4.47
N LEU A 80 -8.16 12.36 3.35
CA LEU A 80 -7.02 13.25 3.28
C LEU A 80 -7.45 14.72 3.25
N THR A 81 -8.70 15.00 3.55
CA THR A 81 -9.23 16.38 3.55
C THR A 81 -8.95 17.11 4.85
N GLU A 82 -8.48 16.40 5.87
CA GLU A 82 -8.24 16.97 7.18
C GLU A 82 -6.74 17.23 7.42
N THR A 83 -6.42 17.63 8.64
CA THR A 83 -5.07 18.01 9.05
C THR A 83 -4.04 16.90 8.80
N ASP A 84 -4.46 15.67 8.86
CA ASP A 84 -3.59 14.52 8.65
C ASP A 84 -2.93 14.53 7.28
N ALA A 85 -3.60 15.11 6.28
CA ALA A 85 -3.06 15.19 4.93
C ALA A 85 -1.76 16.00 4.91
N GLU A 86 -1.72 17.10 5.65
CA GLU A 86 -0.52 17.92 5.74
C GLU A 86 0.59 17.21 6.49
N GLU A 87 0.27 16.54 7.57
CA GLU A 87 1.24 15.82 8.37
C GLU A 87 1.86 14.67 7.62
N SER A 88 1.08 14.02 6.77
CA SER A 88 1.58 12.89 5.98
C SER A 88 2.32 13.34 4.72
N GLY A 89 2.30 14.63 4.40
CA GLY A 89 2.91 15.13 3.19
C GLY A 89 2.07 14.99 1.94
N LEU A 90 0.80 14.61 2.09
CA LEU A 90 -0.12 14.44 0.98
C LEU A 90 -0.96 15.72 0.85
N LEU A 91 -0.60 16.58 -0.09
CA LEU A 91 -1.18 17.91 -0.21
C LEU A 91 -2.44 17.97 -1.07
N CYS A 92 -2.85 16.85 -1.66
CA CYS A 92 -3.94 16.87 -2.62
C CYS A 92 -5.33 16.79 -1.98
N GLY A 93 -5.43 16.37 -0.72
CA GLY A 93 -6.74 16.19 -0.08
C GLY A 93 -7.55 15.07 -0.70
N GLY A 94 -8.80 14.94 -0.30
CA GLY A 94 -9.71 13.96 -0.86
C GLY A 94 -9.69 12.62 -0.12
N ILE A 95 -10.27 11.62 -0.76
CA ILE A 95 -10.39 10.29 -0.19
C ILE A 95 -9.59 9.31 -1.05
N MET A 96 -8.87 8.43 -0.39
CA MET A 96 -8.09 7.39 -1.06
C MET A 96 -8.42 6.05 -0.46
N GLU A 97 -8.67 5.06 -1.30
CA GLU A 97 -8.92 3.70 -0.86
C GLU A 97 -7.79 2.79 -1.32
N VAL A 98 -7.30 1.97 -0.40
CA VAL A 98 -6.16 1.08 -0.64
C VAL A 98 -6.60 -0.34 -0.34
N PHE A 99 -6.47 -1.20 -1.32
CA PHE A 99 -6.76 -2.62 -1.15
C PHE A 99 -5.48 -3.36 -0.80
N VAL A 100 -5.50 -4.07 0.32
CA VAL A 100 -4.33 -4.81 0.81
C VAL A 100 -4.65 -6.29 0.75
N GLU A 101 -3.82 -7.05 0.04
CA GLU A 101 -4.06 -8.47 -0.17
C GLU A 101 -2.77 -9.26 -0.01
N ARG A 102 -2.90 -10.47 0.46
CA ARG A 102 -1.77 -11.39 0.57
C ARG A 102 -1.43 -11.93 -0.81
N VAL A 103 -0.14 -11.95 -1.15
CA VAL A 103 0.31 -12.42 -2.46
C VAL A 103 0.99 -13.77 -2.43
N VAL A 104 1.14 -14.36 -1.26
CA VAL A 104 1.70 -15.70 -1.10
C VAL A 104 0.90 -16.49 -0.11
#